data_7cc218cea76a9b739a7e3da7cb998a3b
#
_entry.id   7cc218cea76a9b739a7e3da7cb998a3b
#
_cell.length_a   1.000
_cell.length_b   1.000
_cell.length_c   1.000
_cell.angle_alpha   90.00
_cell.angle_beta   90.00
_cell.angle_gamma   90.00
#
_symmetry.space_group_name_H-M   'P 1'
#
loop_
_entity.id
_entity.type
_entity.pdbx_description
1 polymer ?
#
loop_
_entity_poly.entity_id
_entity_poly.type
_entity_poly.pdbx_seq_one_letter_code
_entity_poly.pdbx_strand_id
1 'polypeptide(L)'
;MKIVVIGGGWSGCAAAITAKKAGAEVHIYEKTDLLLGLGNVGGIMRNNGRYTASEELIALGAGDLINLTDLYCTHKDIDFPGHKHATLYDVNVIEGRVREYIISLGINVHLEKRVRDVEVEDHKIKRLLLSDDS
;
A
#
# COMPACT_ATOMS: atom_id res chain seq x y z
N MET A 1 -18.65 -1.08 8.45
CA MET A 1 -18.61 -0.82 7.00
C MET A 1 -17.53 -1.71 6.39
N LYS A 2 -17.79 -2.32 5.23
CA LYS A 2 -16.79 -3.09 4.48
C LYS A 2 -16.20 -2.20 3.38
N ILE A 3 -14.88 -2.17 3.28
CA ILE A 3 -14.14 -1.44 2.25
C ILE A 3 -13.26 -2.41 1.48
N VAL A 4 -13.32 -2.30 0.17
CA VAL A 4 -12.46 -3.05 -0.72
C VAL A 4 -11.51 -2.08 -1.43
N VAL A 5 -10.23 -2.38 -1.36
CA VAL A 5 -9.17 -1.66 -2.04
C VAL A 5 -8.69 -2.49 -3.22
N ILE A 6 -8.79 -1.94 -4.42
CA ILE A 6 -8.35 -2.59 -5.65
C ILE A 6 -6.97 -2.06 -6.02
N GLY A 7 -5.98 -2.95 -5.94
CA GLY A 7 -4.57 -2.65 -6.11
C GLY A 7 -3.82 -2.45 -4.80
N GLY A 8 -2.83 -3.31 -4.57
CA GLY A 8 -1.97 -3.31 -3.38
C GLY A 8 -0.69 -2.49 -3.53
N GLY A 9 -0.68 -1.45 -4.38
CA GLY A 9 0.44 -0.50 -4.45
C GLY A 9 0.55 0.36 -3.18
N TRP A 10 1.53 1.27 -3.12
CA TRP A 10 1.73 2.16 -1.97
C TRP A 10 0.45 2.88 -1.55
N SER A 11 -0.26 3.47 -2.51
CA SER A 11 -1.51 4.20 -2.26
C SER A 11 -2.62 3.29 -1.74
N GLY A 12 -2.75 2.08 -2.32
CA GLY A 12 -3.74 1.10 -1.89
C GLY A 12 -3.46 0.60 -0.47
N CYS A 13 -2.20 0.30 -0.16
CA CYS A 13 -1.80 -0.09 1.20
C CYS A 13 -2.08 1.03 2.22
N ALA A 14 -1.76 2.28 1.89
CA ALA A 14 -2.05 3.44 2.74
C ALA A 14 -3.55 3.63 2.97
N ALA A 15 -4.35 3.53 1.91
CA ALA A 15 -5.81 3.61 1.98
C ALA A 15 -6.40 2.52 2.87
N ALA A 16 -5.92 1.27 2.72
CA ALA A 16 -6.37 0.14 3.50
C ALA A 16 -6.05 0.30 5.01
N ILE A 17 -4.83 0.73 5.33
CA ILE A 17 -4.41 1.00 6.71
C ILE A 17 -5.30 2.08 7.33
N THR A 18 -5.50 3.19 6.63
CA THR A 18 -6.33 4.30 7.11
C THR A 18 -7.78 3.89 7.32
N ALA A 19 -8.36 3.15 6.38
CA ALA A 19 -9.72 2.63 6.49
C ALA A 19 -9.87 1.67 7.69
N LYS A 20 -8.86 0.81 7.92
CA LYS A 20 -8.85 -0.09 9.06
C LYS A 20 -8.77 0.64 10.39
N LYS A 21 -7.92 1.65 10.50
CA LYS A 21 -7.84 2.52 11.69
C LYS A 21 -9.17 3.24 11.98
N ALA A 22 -9.93 3.54 10.94
CA ALA A 22 -11.27 4.12 11.06
C ALA A 22 -12.37 3.08 11.41
N GLY A 23 -12.00 1.83 11.69
CA GLY A 23 -12.92 0.78 12.15
C GLY A 23 -13.62 0.00 11.04
N ALA A 24 -13.18 0.08 9.80
CA ALA A 24 -13.75 -0.70 8.71
C ALA A 24 -13.24 -2.16 8.69
N GLU A 25 -14.06 -3.06 8.15
CA GLU A 25 -13.59 -4.34 7.62
C GLU A 25 -12.94 -4.07 6.25
N VAL A 26 -11.67 -4.45 6.08
CA VAL A 26 -10.90 -4.05 4.90
C VAL A 26 -10.34 -5.28 4.17
N HIS A 27 -10.49 -5.26 2.85
CA HIS A 27 -9.91 -6.23 1.93
C HIS A 27 -9.09 -5.53 0.86
N ILE A 28 -7.89 -6.03 0.59
CA ILE A 28 -7.06 -5.62 -0.55
C ILE A 28 -7.08 -6.73 -1.59
N TYR A 29 -7.38 -6.40 -2.85
CA TYR A 29 -7.23 -7.29 -4.00
C TYR A 29 -6.09 -6.80 -4.87
N GLU A 30 -5.04 -7.61 -4.99
CA GLU A 30 -3.85 -7.32 -5.80
C GLU A 30 -3.69 -8.39 -6.88
N LYS A 31 -3.45 -7.94 -8.11
CA LYS A 31 -3.33 -8.82 -9.28
C LYS A 31 -2.01 -9.61 -9.35
N THR A 32 -0.98 -9.13 -8.64
CA THR A 32 0.33 -9.79 -8.55
C THR A 32 0.45 -10.57 -7.24
N ASP A 33 1.54 -11.28 -7.08
CA ASP A 33 1.90 -12.03 -5.88
C ASP A 33 2.54 -11.18 -4.77
N LEU A 34 2.77 -9.88 -5.05
CA LEU A 34 3.45 -8.93 -4.16
C LEU A 34 2.68 -7.62 -4.02
N LEU A 35 2.76 -7.03 -2.84
CA LEU A 35 2.30 -5.67 -2.58
C LEU A 35 3.32 -4.63 -3.06
N LEU A 36 2.99 -3.35 -2.87
CA LEU A 36 3.80 -2.14 -3.12
C LEU A 36 4.02 -1.79 -4.59
N GLY A 37 3.53 -2.58 -5.55
CA GLY A 37 3.53 -2.22 -6.97
C GLY A 37 4.88 -1.73 -7.47
N LEU A 38 4.95 -0.50 -8.02
CA LEU A 38 6.19 0.08 -8.57
C LEU A 38 7.32 0.16 -7.54
N GLY A 39 7.00 0.34 -6.27
CA GLY A 39 7.99 0.41 -5.20
C GLY A 39 8.69 -0.91 -4.89
N ASN A 40 8.16 -2.03 -5.36
CA ASN A 40 8.75 -3.34 -5.16
C ASN A 40 8.84 -4.12 -6.48
N VAL A 41 7.70 -4.47 -7.07
CA VAL A 41 7.64 -5.21 -8.35
C VAL A 41 8.33 -4.44 -9.48
N GLY A 42 8.20 -3.11 -9.50
CA GLY A 42 8.86 -2.24 -10.47
C GLY A 42 10.31 -1.87 -10.13
N GLY A 43 10.82 -2.28 -8.96
CA GLY A 43 12.20 -1.99 -8.55
C GLY A 43 12.50 -0.52 -8.25
N ILE A 44 11.48 0.33 -8.09
CA ILE A 44 11.65 1.74 -7.74
C ILE A 44 11.73 1.88 -6.22
N MET A 45 12.89 1.59 -5.66
CA MET A 45 13.16 1.44 -4.23
C MET A 45 13.43 2.77 -3.50
N ARG A 46 12.78 3.83 -3.92
CA ARG A 46 13.06 5.16 -3.39
C ARG A 46 11.80 5.88 -2.95
N ASN A 47 11.83 6.39 -1.73
CA ASN A 47 10.85 7.35 -1.24
C ASN A 47 11.46 8.76 -1.24
N ASN A 48 10.83 9.69 -1.94
CA ASN A 48 11.28 11.07 -2.00
C ASN A 48 10.40 11.92 -1.08
N GLY A 49 10.86 12.13 0.15
CA GLY A 49 10.11 12.82 1.20
C GLY A 49 9.57 14.20 0.82
N ARG A 50 10.31 14.95 -0.01
CA ARG A 50 9.88 16.27 -0.45
C ARG A 50 8.60 16.25 -1.29
N TYR A 51 8.46 15.23 -2.16
CA TYR A 51 7.29 15.11 -3.04
C TYR A 51 6.18 14.24 -2.46
N THR A 52 6.50 13.43 -1.48
CA THR A 52 5.54 12.56 -0.81
C THR A 52 4.91 13.20 0.42
N ALA A 53 5.31 14.42 0.78
CA ALA A 53 4.86 15.10 2.00
C ALA A 53 4.97 14.21 3.25
N SER A 54 6.11 13.53 3.40
CA SER A 54 6.31 12.51 4.43
C SER A 54 6.07 13.02 5.84
N GLU A 55 6.58 14.21 6.15
CA GLU A 55 6.47 14.82 7.48
C GLU A 55 5.01 15.16 7.81
N GLU A 56 4.27 15.68 6.85
CA GLU A 56 2.85 15.99 7.00
C GLU A 56 2.02 14.73 7.16
N LEU A 57 2.30 13.68 6.39
CA LEU A 57 1.61 12.40 6.51
C LEU A 57 1.83 11.76 7.88
N ILE A 58 3.06 11.80 8.40
CA ILE A 58 3.39 11.32 9.74
C ILE A 58 2.65 12.14 10.80
N ALA A 59 2.69 13.45 10.69
CA ALA A 59 2.02 14.36 11.64
C ALA A 59 0.50 14.17 11.67
N LEU A 60 -0.11 13.85 10.52
CA LEU A 60 -1.54 13.55 10.39
C LEU A 60 -1.92 12.11 10.78
N GLY A 61 -0.96 11.30 11.24
CA GLY A 61 -1.20 9.91 11.65
C GLY A 61 -1.34 8.91 10.49
N ALA A 62 -0.95 9.30 9.28
CA ALA A 62 -0.98 8.46 8.07
C ALA A 62 0.42 7.98 7.63
N GLY A 63 1.41 8.09 8.49
CA GLY A 63 2.82 7.83 8.19
C GLY A 63 3.30 6.39 8.36
N ASP A 64 2.42 5.42 8.58
CA ASP A 64 2.85 4.03 8.90
C ASP A 64 3.81 3.43 7.87
N LEU A 65 3.50 3.57 6.58
CA LEU A 65 4.35 3.04 5.50
C LEU A 65 5.68 3.77 5.41
N ILE A 66 5.68 5.08 5.66
CA ILE A 66 6.89 5.90 5.65
C ILE A 66 7.79 5.47 6.81
N ASN A 67 7.22 5.29 8.00
CA ASN A 67 7.98 4.81 9.17
C ASN A 67 8.56 3.41 8.92
N LEU A 68 7.82 2.52 8.25
CA LEU A 68 8.36 1.21 7.86
C LEU A 68 9.51 1.33 6.85
N THR A 69 9.39 2.21 5.85
CA THR A 69 10.50 2.42 4.90
C THR A 69 11.73 2.99 5.59
N ASP A 70 11.56 3.90 6.53
CA ASP A 70 12.66 4.46 7.30
C ASP A 70 13.33 3.43 8.21
N LEU A 71 12.55 2.49 8.76
CA LEU A 71 13.06 1.42 9.61
C LEU A 71 13.89 0.39 8.82
N TYR A 72 13.49 0.12 7.57
CA TYR A 72 14.15 -0.85 6.69
C TYR A 72 14.88 -0.19 5.51
N CYS A 73 15.34 1.03 5.69
CA CYS A 73 16.11 1.73 4.66
C CYS A 73 17.55 1.24 4.60
N THR A 74 18.11 1.24 3.39
CA THR A 74 19.54 1.04 3.16
C THR A 74 20.29 2.37 3.26
N HIS A 75 19.64 3.45 2.83
CA HIS A 75 20.18 4.81 2.90
C HIS A 75 19.03 5.78 3.19
N LYS A 76 19.25 6.70 4.11
CA LYS A 76 18.28 7.72 4.50
C LYS A 76 18.76 9.11 4.10
N ASP A 77 17.82 9.96 3.69
CA ASP A 77 18.04 11.38 3.40
C ASP A 77 19.19 11.63 2.41
N ILE A 78 19.28 10.83 1.34
CA ILE A 78 20.29 11.00 0.31
C ILE A 78 20.00 12.28 -0.48
N ASP A 79 21.01 13.13 -0.59
CA ASP A 79 21.00 14.29 -1.49
C ASP A 79 21.56 13.89 -2.86
N PHE A 80 20.77 14.04 -3.93
CA PHE A 80 21.22 13.86 -5.29
C PHE A 80 20.50 14.83 -6.25
N PRO A 81 20.99 15.01 -7.48
CA PRO A 81 20.49 16.05 -8.37
C PRO A 81 18.96 16.05 -8.49
N GLY A 82 18.34 17.18 -8.17
CA GLY A 82 16.89 17.38 -8.23
C GLY A 82 16.10 16.85 -7.03
N HIS A 83 16.72 16.16 -6.10
CA HIS A 83 16.05 15.57 -4.95
C HIS A 83 16.85 15.73 -3.67
N LYS A 84 16.17 16.11 -2.61
CA LYS A 84 16.67 16.05 -1.22
C LYS A 84 15.76 15.12 -0.43
N HIS A 85 16.29 14.54 0.61
CA HIS A 85 15.54 13.63 1.49
C HIS A 85 15.01 12.36 0.81
N ALA A 86 15.76 11.81 -0.14
CA ALA A 86 15.43 10.52 -0.70
C ALA A 86 15.87 9.40 0.25
N THR A 87 14.93 8.55 0.65
CA THR A 87 15.21 7.35 1.43
C THR A 87 15.12 6.14 0.51
N LEU A 88 16.17 5.32 0.49
CA LEU A 88 16.21 4.05 -0.24
C LEU A 88 15.92 2.92 0.73
N TYR A 89 14.95 2.09 0.41
CA TYR A 89 14.63 0.89 1.17
C TYR A 89 15.05 -0.38 0.44
N ASP A 90 15.24 -1.46 1.19
CA ASP A 90 15.59 -2.76 0.62
C ASP A 90 14.34 -3.42 0.04
N VAL A 91 14.29 -3.57 -1.29
CA VAL A 91 13.17 -4.21 -2.00
C VAL A 91 12.99 -5.68 -1.63
N ASN A 92 14.04 -6.35 -1.17
CA ASN A 92 13.95 -7.75 -0.77
C ASN A 92 13.32 -7.93 0.62
N VAL A 93 13.21 -6.85 1.38
CA VAL A 93 12.73 -6.88 2.77
C VAL A 93 11.40 -6.15 2.93
N ILE A 94 11.25 -4.99 2.30
CA ILE A 94 10.17 -4.06 2.59
C ILE A 94 8.78 -4.64 2.35
N GLU A 95 8.58 -5.39 1.28
CA GLU A 95 7.27 -5.97 0.97
C GLU A 95 6.81 -6.93 2.06
N GLY A 96 7.66 -7.85 2.49
CA GLY A 96 7.34 -8.79 3.57
C GLY A 96 6.97 -8.06 4.86
N ARG A 97 7.67 -6.99 5.22
CA ARG A 97 7.40 -6.20 6.43
C ARG A 97 6.10 -5.41 6.35
N VAL A 98 5.81 -4.83 5.19
CA VAL A 98 4.54 -4.14 4.95
C VAL A 98 3.38 -5.13 4.96
N ARG A 99 3.53 -6.29 4.35
CA ARG A 99 2.51 -7.35 4.33
C ARG A 99 2.23 -7.88 5.74
N GLU A 100 3.26 -8.19 6.52
CA GLU A 100 3.13 -8.57 7.94
C GLU A 100 2.37 -7.51 8.74
N TYR A 101 2.73 -6.24 8.55
CA TYR A 101 2.08 -5.13 9.25
C TYR A 101 0.60 -5.03 8.87
N ILE A 102 0.26 -5.06 7.59
CA ILE A 102 -1.11 -5.00 7.09
C ILE A 102 -1.95 -6.16 7.63
N ILE A 103 -1.41 -7.38 7.61
CA ILE A 103 -2.09 -8.56 8.15
C ILE A 103 -2.27 -8.44 9.68
N SER A 104 -1.27 -7.94 10.40
CA SER A 104 -1.35 -7.75 11.85
C SER A 104 -2.44 -6.78 12.27
N LEU A 105 -2.81 -5.82 11.41
CA LEU A 105 -3.95 -4.94 11.62
C LEU A 105 -5.30 -5.64 11.37
N GLY A 106 -5.32 -6.88 10.91
CA GLY A 106 -6.53 -7.61 10.54
C GLY A 106 -7.13 -7.15 9.21
N ILE A 107 -6.31 -6.73 8.27
CA ILE A 107 -6.69 -6.45 6.87
C ILE A 107 -6.54 -7.75 6.08
N ASN A 108 -7.55 -8.10 5.29
CA ASN A 108 -7.54 -9.28 4.44
C ASN A 108 -6.82 -8.97 3.13
N VAL A 109 -5.76 -9.69 2.82
CA VAL A 109 -4.97 -9.53 1.59
C VAL A 109 -5.24 -10.70 0.65
N HIS A 110 -5.66 -10.39 -0.57
CA HIS A 110 -5.93 -11.34 -1.64
C HIS A 110 -4.96 -11.05 -2.80
N LEU A 111 -3.89 -11.84 -2.87
CA LEU A 111 -2.90 -11.77 -3.95
C LEU A 111 -3.33 -12.62 -5.14
N GLU A 112 -2.75 -12.35 -6.31
CA GLU A 112 -3.04 -13.01 -7.58
C GLU A 112 -4.54 -12.96 -7.94
N LYS A 113 -5.23 -11.92 -7.48
CA LYS A 113 -6.66 -11.70 -7.71
C LYS A 113 -6.89 -10.39 -8.46
N ARG A 114 -7.24 -10.52 -9.73
CA ARG A 114 -7.55 -9.36 -10.59
C ARG A 114 -9.06 -9.09 -10.56
N VAL A 115 -9.45 -7.95 -10.06
CA VAL A 115 -10.83 -7.47 -10.19
C VAL A 115 -11.05 -7.03 -11.65
N ARG A 116 -12.08 -7.59 -12.30
CA ARG A 116 -12.46 -7.30 -13.68
C ARG A 116 -13.62 -6.32 -13.75
N ASP A 117 -14.59 -6.47 -12.86
CA ASP A 117 -15.82 -5.68 -12.89
C ASP A 117 -16.47 -5.64 -11.50
N VAL A 118 -17.51 -4.84 -11.36
CA VAL A 118 -18.32 -4.75 -10.15
C VAL A 118 -19.81 -4.79 -10.51
N GLU A 119 -20.59 -5.50 -9.72
CA GLU A 119 -22.05 -5.43 -9.80
C GLU A 119 -22.57 -4.33 -8.87
N VAL A 120 -23.32 -3.41 -9.44
CA VAL A 120 -23.94 -2.29 -8.72
C VAL A 120 -25.46 -2.43 -8.78
N GLU A 121 -26.12 -2.35 -7.63
CA GLU A 121 -27.56 -2.33 -7.48
C GLU A 121 -27.95 -1.24 -6.47
N ASP A 122 -28.92 -0.42 -6.83
CA ASP A 122 -29.38 0.70 -5.99
C ASP A 122 -28.24 1.62 -5.50
N HIS A 123 -27.33 1.97 -6.42
CA HIS A 123 -26.12 2.78 -6.16
C HIS A 123 -25.18 2.19 -5.10
N LYS A 124 -25.23 0.87 -4.88
CA LYS A 124 -24.34 0.15 -3.95
C LYS A 124 -23.62 -0.98 -4.67
N ILE A 125 -22.33 -1.09 -4.44
CA ILE A 125 -21.55 -2.24 -4.91
C ILE A 125 -22.01 -3.48 -4.13
N LYS A 126 -22.46 -4.50 -4.85
CA LYS A 126 -22.92 -5.78 -4.29
C LYS A 126 -21.86 -6.86 -4.38
N ARG A 127 -21.15 -6.92 -5.51
CA ARG A 127 -20.12 -7.93 -5.77
C ARG A 127 -18.95 -7.35 -6.53
N LEU A 128 -17.81 -8.00 -6.34
CA LEU A 128 -16.66 -7.90 -7.22
C LEU A 128 -16.62 -9.13 -8.12
N LEU A 129 -16.31 -8.92 -9.39
CA LEU A 129 -16.09 -9.99 -10.36
C LEU A 129 -14.60 -10.13 -10.60
N LEU A 130 -14.05 -11.31 -10.33
CA LEU A 130 -12.64 -11.60 -10.55
C LEU A 130 -12.42 -12.20 -11.94
N SER A 131 -11.17 -12.16 -12.42
CA SER A 131 -10.83 -12.67 -13.76
C SER A 131 -10.87 -14.20 -13.88
N ASP A 132 -10.93 -14.90 -12.77
CA ASP A 132 -11.02 -16.36 -12.68
C ASP A 132 -12.46 -16.86 -12.42
N ASP A 133 -13.46 -16.00 -12.69
CA ASP A 133 -14.90 -16.25 -12.53
C ASP A 133 -15.34 -16.59 -11.09
N SER A 134 -14.52 -16.24 -10.11
CA SER A 134 -14.82 -16.36 -8.68
C SER A 134 -15.34 -15.07 -8.04
#